data_7ad6aced34c543bfe12cccc00a769c8d
#
_entry.id   7ad6aced34c543bfe12cccc00a769c8d
#
_cell.length_a   1.000
_cell.length_b   1.000
_cell.length_c   1.000
_cell.angle_alpha   90.00
_cell.angle_beta   90.00
_cell.angle_gamma   90.00
#
_symmetry.space_group_name_H-M   'P 1'
#
loop_
_entity.id
_entity.type
_entity.pdbx_description
1 polymer ?
#
loop_
_entity_poly.entity_id
_entity_poly.type
_entity_poly.pdbx_seq_one_letter_code
_entity_poly.pdbx_strand_id
1 'polypeptide(L)'
;MVVGQRSSVTDRLLLKAKKMHTLKKYVLALHTQATTLFDDLRAGSVDAVNRGVTRDTYGKGEQFGHELVEKHARTLGLEIRHDHMRNTYMVLPGLDRNAPAIVIGSHLDSVLGGGNFDGAAGVMAGLIAVQAMQRAGHKLNCDVVVMGIRAEESIWFQVSYVGSRGALGTLPASALQQRRIDTGRTLEQHMREADAEPEAVAKGVAYLSPKNVKAFLELHIEQAPSLALTGYALAIGTGVPGHFRFPRVKITGEYGHVGLGRRFRHDAALAGADLSVGLDALWQQWEAEGRLMACTFGEFQTNPARHGMTIVPGEFQFSLDVRAYDDADVAELEQALMTIVGQIEQKRGVKFDFGVRASSKVAKADPIITQQLRDCAQRLSMTVCDLPSPASHDSAAFCAAGIPFGFVFIRNPNGSHHPDEEMSIDDFLQGTAVLTEWLATHG
;
A
#
# COMPACT_ATOMS: atom_id res chain seq x y z
N MET A 1 -36.09 50.17 9.18
CA MET A 1 -36.19 48.78 9.68
C MET A 1 -35.64 47.83 8.61
N VAL A 2 -34.43 47.35 8.81
CA VAL A 2 -33.84 46.35 7.88
C VAL A 2 -34.05 45.01 8.54
N VAL A 3 -34.99 44.23 7.99
CA VAL A 3 -35.28 42.86 8.43
C VAL A 3 -34.20 41.98 7.77
N GLY A 4 -33.16 41.65 8.49
CA GLY A 4 -32.19 40.63 8.12
C GLY A 4 -32.83 39.25 8.24
N GLN A 5 -33.12 38.63 7.09
CA GLN A 5 -33.53 37.20 7.05
C GLN A 5 -32.39 36.33 7.55
N ARG A 6 -32.56 35.78 8.77
CA ARG A 6 -31.75 34.66 9.26
C ARG A 6 -32.21 33.41 8.51
N SER A 7 -31.43 32.91 7.55
CA SER A 7 -31.71 31.59 6.95
C SER A 7 -31.75 30.53 8.07
N SER A 8 -32.80 29.72 8.10
CA SER A 8 -32.96 28.67 9.11
C SER A 8 -31.83 27.62 9.00
N VAL A 9 -31.51 26.95 10.12
CA VAL A 9 -30.57 25.81 10.12
C VAL A 9 -30.99 24.77 9.10
N THR A 10 -32.29 24.57 8.93
CA THR A 10 -32.91 23.66 7.95
C THR A 10 -32.62 24.08 6.52
N ASP A 11 -32.69 25.39 6.20
CA ASP A 11 -32.39 25.88 4.85
C ASP A 11 -30.91 25.71 4.50
N ARG A 12 -30.02 25.90 5.48
CA ARG A 12 -28.57 25.67 5.31
C ARG A 12 -28.28 24.18 5.09
N LEU A 13 -28.95 23.29 5.82
CA LEU A 13 -28.81 21.83 5.67
C LEU A 13 -29.35 21.37 4.32
N LEU A 14 -30.50 21.86 3.88
CA LEU A 14 -31.08 21.57 2.56
C LEU A 14 -30.21 22.11 1.38
N LEU A 15 -29.63 23.30 1.54
CA LEU A 15 -28.70 23.85 0.54
C LEU A 15 -27.40 23.04 0.48
N LYS A 16 -26.90 22.59 1.62
CA LYS A 16 -25.73 21.73 1.77
C LYS A 16 -26.00 20.37 1.13
N ALA A 17 -27.13 19.73 1.40
CA ALA A 17 -27.55 18.47 0.79
C ALA A 17 -27.73 18.57 -0.74
N LYS A 18 -28.34 19.65 -1.25
CA LYS A 18 -28.45 19.89 -2.70
C LYS A 18 -27.08 20.08 -3.37
N LYS A 19 -26.12 20.78 -2.74
CA LYS A 19 -24.76 20.92 -3.26
C LYS A 19 -24.00 19.59 -3.29
N MET A 20 -24.24 18.71 -2.31
CA MET A 20 -23.57 17.43 -2.16
C MET A 20 -23.95 16.43 -3.25
N HIS A 21 -25.24 16.29 -3.57
CA HIS A 21 -25.68 15.52 -4.76
C HIS A 21 -25.05 16.03 -6.06
N THR A 22 -24.61 17.28 -6.09
CA THR A 22 -23.98 17.89 -7.24
C THR A 22 -22.56 17.38 -7.48
N LEU A 23 -21.75 17.14 -6.44
CA LEU A 23 -20.34 16.69 -6.58
C LEU A 23 -20.26 15.27 -7.14
N LYS A 24 -21.04 14.32 -6.60
CA LYS A 24 -21.15 12.96 -7.16
C LYS A 24 -21.46 12.99 -8.65
N LYS A 25 -22.40 13.83 -9.08
CA LYS A 25 -22.75 13.96 -10.51
C LYS A 25 -21.54 14.39 -11.36
N TYR A 26 -20.72 15.32 -10.86
CA TYR A 26 -19.52 15.77 -11.60
C TYR A 26 -18.45 14.69 -11.65
N VAL A 27 -18.28 13.88 -10.58
CA VAL A 27 -17.36 12.74 -10.59
C VAL A 27 -17.81 11.70 -11.62
N LEU A 28 -19.09 11.27 -11.56
CA LEU A 28 -19.62 10.25 -12.47
C LEU A 28 -19.60 10.71 -13.95
N ALA A 29 -19.74 12.03 -14.21
CA ALA A 29 -19.62 12.58 -15.56
C ALA A 29 -18.20 12.55 -16.13
N LEU A 30 -17.20 12.11 -15.35
CA LEU A 30 -15.80 11.95 -15.76
C LEU A 30 -15.45 10.49 -16.15
N HIS A 31 -16.45 9.63 -16.36
CA HIS A 31 -16.22 8.22 -16.70
C HIS A 31 -15.27 8.04 -17.88
N THR A 32 -15.54 8.68 -19.02
CA THR A 32 -14.68 8.61 -20.20
C THR A 32 -13.27 9.11 -19.91
N GLN A 33 -13.14 10.17 -19.10
CA GLN A 33 -11.84 10.73 -18.72
C GLN A 33 -11.04 9.73 -17.86
N ALA A 34 -11.70 9.10 -16.88
CA ALA A 34 -11.08 8.09 -16.04
C ALA A 34 -10.62 6.88 -16.87
N THR A 35 -11.48 6.36 -17.76
CA THR A 35 -11.15 5.28 -18.68
C THR A 35 -9.91 5.63 -19.52
N THR A 36 -9.91 6.81 -20.15
CA THR A 36 -8.79 7.26 -20.99
C THR A 36 -7.47 7.34 -20.20
N LEU A 37 -7.50 7.84 -18.95
CA LEU A 37 -6.28 7.92 -18.13
C LEU A 37 -5.69 6.53 -17.84
N PHE A 38 -6.52 5.54 -17.51
CA PHE A 38 -6.04 4.17 -17.29
C PHE A 38 -5.61 3.49 -18.59
N ASP A 39 -6.28 3.74 -19.71
CA ASP A 39 -5.92 3.20 -21.03
C ASP A 39 -4.56 3.77 -21.49
N ASP A 40 -4.35 5.08 -21.34
CA ASP A 40 -3.09 5.74 -21.68
C ASP A 40 -1.95 5.23 -20.78
N LEU A 41 -2.20 5.06 -19.46
CA LEU A 41 -1.22 4.51 -18.53
C LEU A 41 -0.81 3.09 -18.94
N ARG A 42 -1.80 2.25 -19.25
CA ARG A 42 -1.56 0.89 -19.73
C ARG A 42 -0.75 0.89 -21.02
N ALA A 43 -1.15 1.68 -22.00
CA ALA A 43 -0.51 1.73 -23.33
C ALA A 43 0.98 2.07 -23.25
N GLY A 44 1.38 2.93 -22.31
CA GLY A 44 2.78 3.33 -22.12
C GLY A 44 3.58 2.42 -21.18
N SER A 45 2.96 1.41 -20.55
CA SER A 45 3.62 0.52 -19.58
C SER A 45 3.43 -0.98 -19.86
N VAL A 46 2.89 -1.35 -21.03
CA VAL A 46 2.70 -2.75 -21.43
C VAL A 46 4.03 -3.51 -21.39
N ASP A 47 4.01 -4.65 -20.70
CA ASP A 47 5.13 -5.58 -20.68
C ASP A 47 4.88 -6.72 -21.67
N ALA A 48 5.58 -6.66 -22.80
CA ALA A 48 5.44 -7.65 -23.85
C ALA A 48 6.04 -9.03 -23.50
N VAL A 49 6.91 -9.08 -22.49
CA VAL A 49 7.60 -10.32 -22.07
C VAL A 49 6.84 -11.02 -20.95
N ASN A 50 6.46 -10.26 -19.91
CA ASN A 50 5.87 -10.83 -18.70
C ASN A 50 4.34 -10.77 -18.71
N ARG A 51 3.71 -10.25 -19.79
CA ARG A 51 2.29 -9.86 -19.84
C ARG A 51 1.99 -8.70 -18.87
N GLY A 52 0.75 -8.19 -18.84
CA GLY A 52 0.38 -7.10 -17.95
C GLY A 52 1.15 -5.80 -18.21
N VAL A 53 1.47 -5.09 -17.15
CA VAL A 53 2.25 -3.85 -17.20
C VAL A 53 3.47 -3.93 -16.29
N THR A 54 4.50 -3.15 -16.61
CA THR A 54 5.68 -2.99 -15.76
C THR A 54 6.04 -1.51 -15.68
N ARG A 55 5.84 -0.93 -14.50
CA ARG A 55 6.28 0.41 -14.14
C ARG A 55 7.40 0.29 -13.11
N ASP A 56 8.55 -0.03 -13.62
CA ASP A 56 9.75 -0.35 -12.86
C ASP A 56 10.25 0.84 -12.01
N THR A 57 10.40 0.63 -10.71
CA THR A 57 10.82 1.64 -9.71
C THR A 57 12.07 2.41 -10.16
N TYR A 58 11.99 3.76 -10.22
CA TYR A 58 13.00 4.67 -10.79
C TYR A 58 13.46 4.25 -12.21
N GLY A 59 12.56 3.65 -12.97
CA GLY A 59 12.81 3.28 -14.34
C GLY A 59 11.88 3.99 -15.33
N LYS A 60 11.89 3.53 -16.58
CA LYS A 60 11.15 4.20 -17.67
C LYS A 60 9.64 4.07 -17.53
N GLY A 61 9.15 2.93 -17.03
CA GLY A 61 7.72 2.68 -16.87
C GLY A 61 7.11 3.57 -15.78
N GLU A 62 7.76 3.67 -14.62
CA GLU A 62 7.34 4.59 -13.56
C GLU A 62 7.44 6.06 -14.01
N GLN A 63 8.55 6.44 -14.67
CA GLN A 63 8.73 7.79 -15.19
C GLN A 63 7.60 8.19 -16.15
N PHE A 64 7.21 7.29 -17.05
CA PHE A 64 6.07 7.51 -17.95
C PHE A 64 4.77 7.76 -17.17
N GLY A 65 4.50 7.00 -16.10
CA GLY A 65 3.33 7.21 -15.23
C GLY A 65 3.31 8.61 -14.63
N HIS A 66 4.44 9.08 -14.11
CA HIS A 66 4.59 10.45 -13.57
C HIS A 66 4.37 11.53 -14.66
N GLU A 67 4.95 11.38 -15.84
CA GLU A 67 4.78 12.31 -16.95
C GLU A 67 3.32 12.38 -17.44
N LEU A 68 2.62 11.25 -17.47
CA LEU A 68 1.21 11.16 -17.85
C LEU A 68 0.32 11.97 -16.88
N VAL A 69 0.48 11.75 -15.57
CA VAL A 69 -0.34 12.45 -14.56
C VAL A 69 0.01 13.93 -14.50
N GLU A 70 1.28 14.32 -14.67
CA GLU A 70 1.67 15.73 -14.77
C GLU A 70 1.07 16.41 -16.01
N LYS A 71 1.12 15.76 -17.16
CA LYS A 71 0.51 16.27 -18.39
C LYS A 71 -0.98 16.55 -18.17
N HIS A 72 -1.70 15.60 -17.55
CA HIS A 72 -3.11 15.79 -17.25
C HIS A 72 -3.33 16.92 -16.23
N ALA A 73 -2.57 16.95 -15.14
CA ALA A 73 -2.65 18.01 -14.12
C ALA A 73 -2.43 19.43 -14.71
N ARG A 74 -1.51 19.58 -15.67
CA ARG A 74 -1.29 20.84 -16.38
C ARG A 74 -2.53 21.26 -17.17
N THR A 75 -3.28 20.32 -17.78
CA THR A 75 -4.55 20.65 -18.46
C THR A 75 -5.62 21.16 -17.50
N LEU A 76 -5.54 20.75 -16.23
CA LEU A 76 -6.41 21.21 -15.15
C LEU A 76 -5.93 22.51 -14.49
N GLY A 77 -4.78 23.07 -14.92
CA GLY A 77 -4.19 24.27 -14.34
C GLY A 77 -3.63 24.07 -12.92
N LEU A 78 -3.24 22.84 -12.55
CA LEU A 78 -2.63 22.55 -11.26
C LEU A 78 -1.17 23.00 -11.25
N GLU A 79 -0.68 23.43 -10.08
CA GLU A 79 0.74 23.72 -9.87
C GLU A 79 1.50 22.40 -9.70
N ILE A 80 2.60 22.22 -10.44
CA ILE A 80 3.44 21.02 -10.33
C ILE A 80 4.68 21.34 -9.50
N ARG A 81 4.95 20.46 -8.51
CA ARG A 81 6.15 20.50 -7.68
C ARG A 81 6.73 19.10 -7.55
N HIS A 82 8.02 19.02 -7.25
CA HIS A 82 8.71 17.77 -6.95
C HIS A 82 9.52 17.92 -5.66
N ASP A 83 9.68 16.85 -4.93
CA ASP A 83 10.62 16.77 -3.82
C ASP A 83 11.95 16.13 -4.27
N HIS A 84 12.86 15.97 -3.33
CA HIS A 84 14.16 15.34 -3.54
C HIS A 84 14.11 13.85 -3.93
N MET A 85 12.93 13.17 -3.73
CA MET A 85 12.67 11.82 -4.21
C MET A 85 12.12 11.80 -5.63
N ARG A 86 11.80 12.96 -6.20
CA ARG A 86 11.05 13.11 -7.48
C ARG A 86 9.62 12.58 -7.41
N ASN A 87 9.02 12.50 -6.21
CA ASN A 87 7.58 12.38 -6.11
C ASN A 87 6.92 13.59 -6.78
N THR A 88 5.79 13.38 -7.43
CA THR A 88 5.06 14.45 -8.15
C THR A 88 3.92 14.98 -7.27
N TYR A 89 3.90 16.29 -7.06
CA TYR A 89 2.87 17.01 -6.31
C TYR A 89 2.10 17.92 -7.27
N MET A 90 0.82 17.62 -7.48
CA MET A 90 -0.10 18.34 -8.34
C MET A 90 -1.09 19.11 -7.45
N VAL A 91 -0.88 20.42 -7.32
CA VAL A 91 -1.51 21.25 -6.29
C VAL A 91 -2.71 22.01 -6.86
N LEU A 92 -3.90 21.79 -6.31
CA LEU A 92 -5.05 22.68 -6.43
C LEU A 92 -4.97 23.72 -5.30
N PRO A 93 -4.74 25.03 -5.62
CA PRO A 93 -4.64 26.07 -4.62
C PRO A 93 -5.93 26.25 -3.81
N GLY A 94 -5.79 26.27 -2.48
CA GLY A 94 -6.84 26.67 -1.55
C GLY A 94 -6.91 28.18 -1.32
N LEU A 95 -7.84 28.62 -0.48
CA LEU A 95 -8.01 30.02 -0.08
C LEU A 95 -6.88 30.46 0.86
N ASP A 96 -6.45 29.58 1.77
CA ASP A 96 -5.30 29.79 2.66
C ASP A 96 -4.15 28.86 2.25
N ARG A 97 -3.16 29.42 1.56
CA ARG A 97 -1.96 28.71 1.08
C ARG A 97 -0.96 28.35 2.20
N ASN A 98 -1.15 28.90 3.41
CA ASN A 98 -0.30 28.63 4.56
C ASN A 98 -0.87 27.55 5.46
N ALA A 99 -2.13 27.19 5.27
CA ALA A 99 -2.74 26.07 6.01
C ALA A 99 -2.12 24.73 5.56
N PRO A 100 -1.98 23.76 6.48
CA PRO A 100 -1.54 22.42 6.12
C PRO A 100 -2.45 21.79 5.05
N ALA A 101 -1.83 21.26 3.99
CA ALA A 101 -2.53 20.70 2.83
C ALA A 101 -3.19 19.35 3.14
N ILE A 102 -4.23 19.02 2.40
CA ILE A 102 -4.73 17.66 2.30
C ILE A 102 -4.05 16.99 1.11
N VAL A 103 -3.42 15.84 1.35
CA VAL A 103 -2.77 15.04 0.32
C VAL A 103 -3.66 13.86 -0.04
N ILE A 104 -3.91 13.66 -1.33
CA ILE A 104 -4.56 12.46 -1.89
C ILE A 104 -3.57 11.84 -2.86
N GLY A 105 -3.31 10.55 -2.74
CA GLY A 105 -2.40 9.90 -3.68
C GLY A 105 -2.14 8.45 -3.36
N SER A 106 -1.24 7.89 -4.13
CA SER A 106 -0.65 6.57 -4.00
C SER A 106 0.56 6.49 -4.92
N HIS A 107 1.11 5.28 -5.12
CA HIS A 107 2.27 5.07 -5.96
C HIS A 107 1.93 4.93 -7.46
N LEU A 108 2.97 5.05 -8.29
CA LEU A 108 2.87 4.87 -9.74
C LEU A 108 3.77 3.75 -10.28
N ASP A 109 4.71 3.25 -9.48
CA ASP A 109 5.44 2.02 -9.84
C ASP A 109 4.55 0.78 -9.72
N SER A 110 4.99 -0.35 -10.22
CA SER A 110 4.31 -1.63 -10.15
C SER A 110 5.30 -2.79 -10.07
N VAL A 111 4.82 -3.97 -9.69
CA VAL A 111 5.58 -5.21 -9.84
C VAL A 111 5.80 -5.54 -11.32
N LEU A 112 6.73 -6.46 -11.60
CA LEU A 112 7.01 -6.98 -12.93
C LEU A 112 5.79 -7.76 -13.47
N GLY A 113 5.28 -7.40 -14.64
CA GLY A 113 4.10 -8.03 -15.25
C GLY A 113 2.84 -7.90 -14.38
N GLY A 114 2.73 -6.84 -13.62
CA GLY A 114 1.60 -6.56 -12.74
C GLY A 114 0.35 -6.07 -13.47
N GLY A 115 -0.61 -5.62 -12.67
CA GLY A 115 -1.84 -4.99 -13.15
C GLY A 115 -1.68 -3.48 -13.37
N ASN A 116 -2.74 -2.88 -13.89
CA ASN A 116 -2.72 -1.46 -14.28
C ASN A 116 -3.20 -0.52 -13.19
N PHE A 117 -3.88 -1.03 -12.15
CA PHE A 117 -4.66 -0.24 -11.22
C PHE A 117 -3.98 -0.08 -9.85
N ASP A 118 -3.13 -1.04 -9.49
CA ASP A 118 -2.37 -1.05 -8.24
C ASP A 118 -1.59 0.26 -8.07
N GLY A 119 -1.82 0.96 -6.96
CA GLY A 119 -1.33 2.30 -6.67
C GLY A 119 -1.91 3.38 -7.58
N ALA A 120 -1.85 3.19 -8.89
CA ALA A 120 -2.31 4.16 -9.88
C ALA A 120 -3.74 4.65 -9.65
N ALA A 121 -4.63 3.79 -9.13
CA ALA A 121 -6.00 4.15 -8.81
C ALA A 121 -6.09 5.33 -7.84
N GLY A 122 -5.22 5.40 -6.82
CA GLY A 122 -5.20 6.49 -5.85
C GLY A 122 -4.81 7.84 -6.46
N VAL A 123 -3.81 7.84 -7.34
CA VAL A 123 -3.38 9.06 -8.03
C VAL A 123 -4.45 9.55 -9.01
N MET A 124 -5.02 8.63 -9.79
CA MET A 124 -6.10 8.97 -10.74
C MET A 124 -7.36 9.46 -10.01
N ALA A 125 -7.70 8.86 -8.86
CA ALA A 125 -8.82 9.31 -8.03
C ALA A 125 -8.62 10.76 -7.56
N GLY A 126 -7.41 11.12 -7.13
CA GLY A 126 -7.07 12.50 -6.77
C GLY A 126 -7.30 13.49 -7.93
N LEU A 127 -6.84 13.16 -9.14
CA LEU A 127 -7.02 13.99 -10.32
C LEU A 127 -8.50 14.15 -10.71
N ILE A 128 -9.27 13.06 -10.70
CA ILE A 128 -10.72 13.08 -10.99
C ILE A 128 -11.48 13.88 -9.92
N ALA A 129 -11.13 13.72 -8.63
CA ALA A 129 -11.74 14.47 -7.54
C ALA A 129 -11.52 15.98 -7.69
N VAL A 130 -10.28 16.41 -7.94
CA VAL A 130 -9.92 17.82 -8.18
C VAL A 130 -10.66 18.38 -9.39
N GLN A 131 -10.70 17.65 -10.50
CA GLN A 131 -11.42 18.08 -11.71
C GLN A 131 -12.92 18.23 -11.46
N ALA A 132 -13.54 17.30 -10.71
CA ALA A 132 -14.96 17.39 -10.35
C ALA A 132 -15.24 18.62 -9.46
N MET A 133 -14.36 18.92 -8.52
CA MET A 133 -14.47 20.12 -7.67
C MET A 133 -14.34 21.42 -8.47
N GLN A 134 -13.39 21.48 -9.40
CA GLN A 134 -13.25 22.63 -10.31
C GLN A 134 -14.52 22.84 -11.17
N ARG A 135 -15.06 21.76 -11.77
CA ARG A 135 -16.32 21.83 -12.54
C ARG A 135 -17.52 22.28 -11.70
N ALA A 136 -17.53 21.93 -10.43
CA ALA A 136 -18.56 22.36 -9.49
C ALA A 136 -18.36 23.80 -8.98
N GLY A 137 -17.25 24.45 -9.31
CA GLY A 137 -16.86 25.75 -8.77
C GLY A 137 -16.64 25.74 -7.25
N HIS A 138 -16.29 24.56 -6.69
CA HIS A 138 -16.07 24.40 -5.26
C HIS A 138 -14.67 24.88 -4.88
N LYS A 139 -14.58 25.77 -3.87
CA LYS A 139 -13.32 26.29 -3.35
C LYS A 139 -13.07 25.69 -1.97
N LEU A 140 -11.82 25.30 -1.74
CA LEU A 140 -11.35 24.71 -0.48
C LEU A 140 -10.62 25.76 0.35
N ASN A 141 -10.59 25.56 1.65
CA ASN A 141 -9.86 26.47 2.55
C ASN A 141 -8.35 26.25 2.47
N CYS A 142 -7.89 25.02 2.34
CA CYS A 142 -6.46 24.68 2.23
C CYS A 142 -6.14 24.11 0.84
N ASP A 143 -4.85 24.00 0.53
CA ASP A 143 -4.40 23.32 -0.68
C ASP A 143 -4.83 21.85 -0.68
N VAL A 144 -5.26 21.34 -1.82
CA VAL A 144 -5.35 19.90 -2.08
C VAL A 144 -4.24 19.50 -3.02
N VAL A 145 -3.48 18.50 -2.60
CA VAL A 145 -2.33 17.99 -3.32
C VAL A 145 -2.63 16.59 -3.81
N VAL A 146 -2.65 16.38 -5.10
CA VAL A 146 -2.62 15.03 -5.66
C VAL A 146 -1.16 14.61 -5.76
N MET A 147 -0.80 13.52 -5.07
CA MET A 147 0.57 13.04 -4.98
C MET A 147 0.75 11.73 -5.76
N GLY A 148 1.64 11.75 -6.76
CA GLY A 148 2.19 10.54 -7.34
C GLY A 148 3.45 10.16 -6.57
N ILE A 149 3.41 9.03 -5.87
CA ILE A 149 4.52 8.52 -5.07
C ILE A 149 5.37 7.59 -5.91
N ARG A 150 6.70 7.68 -5.75
CA ARG A 150 7.66 6.77 -6.38
C ARG A 150 8.02 5.62 -5.48
N ALA A 151 8.34 4.49 -6.08
CA ALA A 151 9.11 3.43 -5.43
C ALA A 151 8.46 2.90 -4.14
N GLU A 152 7.16 2.59 -4.17
CA GLU A 152 6.47 1.91 -3.07
C GLU A 152 6.87 0.43 -3.04
N GLU A 153 6.89 -0.19 -4.22
CA GLU A 153 7.03 -1.62 -4.45
C GLU A 153 8.39 -2.16 -4.02
N SER A 154 8.38 -2.96 -2.98
CA SER A 154 9.61 -3.51 -2.40
C SER A 154 10.35 -4.51 -3.29
N ILE A 155 9.70 -5.05 -4.32
CA ILE A 155 10.28 -6.10 -5.16
C ILE A 155 11.57 -5.66 -5.86
N TRP A 156 11.66 -4.38 -6.24
CA TRP A 156 12.80 -3.89 -7.03
C TRP A 156 14.08 -3.72 -6.22
N PHE A 157 13.98 -3.15 -5.02
CA PHE A 157 15.15 -2.83 -4.17
C PHE A 157 15.12 -3.51 -2.79
N GLN A 158 14.14 -4.38 -2.53
CA GLN A 158 13.92 -5.01 -1.21
C GLN A 158 13.72 -3.98 -0.08
N VAL A 159 13.21 -2.80 -0.44
CA VAL A 159 12.87 -1.69 0.47
C VAL A 159 11.48 -1.18 0.10
N SER A 160 10.55 -1.14 1.06
CA SER A 160 9.20 -0.63 0.88
C SER A 160 9.13 0.88 1.11
N TYR A 161 8.19 1.54 0.42
CA TYR A 161 7.83 2.95 0.63
C TYR A 161 9.00 3.92 0.47
N VAL A 162 9.87 3.69 -0.50
CA VAL A 162 11.08 4.49 -0.69
C VAL A 162 10.73 5.96 -0.89
N GLY A 163 9.76 6.26 -1.78
CA GLY A 163 9.33 7.61 -2.10
C GLY A 163 8.68 8.34 -0.93
N SER A 164 7.68 7.73 -0.29
CA SER A 164 7.00 8.36 0.85
C SER A 164 7.91 8.51 2.06
N ARG A 165 8.69 7.47 2.41
CA ARG A 165 9.66 7.55 3.52
C ARG A 165 10.75 8.57 3.26
N GLY A 166 11.21 8.71 2.02
CA GLY A 166 12.15 9.74 1.63
C GLY A 166 11.54 11.14 1.78
N ALA A 167 10.33 11.37 1.27
CA ALA A 167 9.61 12.63 1.43
C ALA A 167 9.39 13.01 2.91
N LEU A 168 9.18 12.02 3.77
CA LEU A 168 8.99 12.17 5.22
C LEU A 168 10.32 12.22 6.03
N GLY A 169 11.48 12.09 5.36
CA GLY A 169 12.80 12.10 6.02
C GLY A 169 13.07 10.88 6.90
N THR A 170 12.35 9.76 6.69
CA THR A 170 12.44 8.54 7.51
C THR A 170 13.10 7.36 6.77
N LEU A 171 13.48 7.52 5.50
CA LEU A 171 14.21 6.51 4.76
C LEU A 171 15.66 6.44 5.27
N PRO A 172 16.13 5.29 5.77
CA PRO A 172 17.51 5.20 6.27
C PRO A 172 18.52 5.30 5.13
N ALA A 173 19.65 5.96 5.38
CA ALA A 173 20.74 6.13 4.39
C ALA A 173 21.24 4.79 3.82
N SER A 174 21.18 3.70 4.60
CA SER A 174 21.53 2.35 4.14
C SER A 174 20.67 1.83 3.01
N ALA A 175 19.42 2.33 2.86
CA ALA A 175 18.54 1.97 1.75
C ALA A 175 19.14 2.36 0.39
N LEU A 176 19.90 3.45 0.32
CA LEU A 176 20.56 3.93 -0.90
C LEU A 176 21.52 2.90 -1.52
N GLN A 177 22.05 1.98 -0.71
CA GLN A 177 23.00 0.95 -1.15
C GLN A 177 22.30 -0.36 -1.59
N GLN A 178 20.98 -0.46 -1.41
CA GLN A 178 20.22 -1.62 -1.89
C GLN A 178 20.29 -1.71 -3.40
N ARG A 179 20.45 -2.94 -3.90
CA ARG A 179 20.62 -3.18 -5.33
C ARG A 179 19.32 -3.61 -5.98
N ARG A 180 19.02 -3.03 -7.12
CA ARG A 180 17.87 -3.42 -7.94
C ARG A 180 18.09 -4.85 -8.48
N ILE A 181 17.06 -5.68 -8.37
CA ILE A 181 17.17 -7.13 -8.64
C ILE A 181 17.56 -7.48 -10.08
N ASP A 182 17.19 -6.65 -11.05
CA ASP A 182 17.45 -6.86 -12.49
C ASP A 182 18.76 -6.25 -12.97
N THR A 183 19.11 -5.04 -12.48
CA THR A 183 20.30 -4.31 -12.95
C THR A 183 21.53 -4.50 -12.05
N GLY A 184 21.34 -4.93 -10.80
CA GLY A 184 22.38 -4.99 -9.79
C GLY A 184 22.93 -3.62 -9.34
N ARG A 185 22.37 -2.52 -9.88
CA ARG A 185 22.75 -1.14 -9.56
C ARG A 185 22.04 -0.67 -8.30
N THR A 186 22.68 0.25 -7.56
CA THR A 186 22.13 0.74 -6.30
C THR A 186 20.93 1.67 -6.48
N LEU A 187 20.08 1.79 -5.45
CA LEU A 187 19.01 2.76 -5.40
C LEU A 187 19.53 4.18 -5.65
N GLU A 188 20.66 4.53 -5.01
CA GLU A 188 21.31 5.83 -5.23
C GLU A 188 21.61 6.11 -6.70
N GLN A 189 22.11 5.11 -7.45
CA GLN A 189 22.41 5.26 -8.87
C GLN A 189 21.16 5.48 -9.72
N HIS A 190 20.08 4.74 -9.44
CA HIS A 190 18.79 4.91 -10.11
C HIS A 190 18.12 6.25 -9.78
N MET A 191 18.19 6.68 -8.52
CA MET A 191 17.69 7.99 -8.09
C MET A 191 18.38 9.14 -8.84
N ARG A 192 19.72 9.10 -8.97
CA ARG A 192 20.47 10.13 -9.72
C ARG A 192 20.09 10.20 -11.18
N GLU A 193 19.83 9.06 -11.81
CA GLU A 193 19.38 8.99 -13.21
C GLU A 193 17.96 9.55 -13.41
N ALA A 194 17.15 9.52 -12.37
CA ALA A 194 15.81 10.10 -12.34
C ALA A 194 15.80 11.55 -11.82
N ASP A 195 16.95 12.24 -11.78
CA ASP A 195 17.11 13.60 -11.25
C ASP A 195 16.66 13.78 -9.78
N ALA A 196 16.68 12.70 -8.98
CA ALA A 196 16.46 12.75 -7.54
C ALA A 196 17.75 13.07 -6.77
N GLU A 197 17.60 13.48 -5.50
CA GLU A 197 18.71 13.98 -4.67
C GLU A 197 19.00 13.00 -3.49
N PRO A 198 19.75 11.90 -3.68
CA PRO A 198 20.02 10.93 -2.62
C PRO A 198 20.77 11.52 -1.43
N GLU A 199 21.50 12.65 -1.61
CA GLU A 199 22.15 13.39 -0.52
C GLU A 199 21.14 13.94 0.50
N ALA A 200 19.94 14.32 0.07
CA ALA A 200 18.87 14.76 0.95
C ALA A 200 18.38 13.61 1.82
N VAL A 201 18.26 12.39 1.25
CA VAL A 201 17.93 11.16 1.98
C VAL A 201 18.99 10.85 3.02
N ALA A 202 20.28 10.90 2.64
CA ALA A 202 21.38 10.62 3.56
C ALA A 202 21.41 11.58 4.77
N LYS A 203 20.86 12.80 4.60
CA LYS A 203 20.73 13.83 5.66
C LYS A 203 19.40 13.75 6.42
N GLY A 204 18.47 12.86 6.04
CA GLY A 204 17.14 12.78 6.65
C GLY A 204 16.29 14.03 6.41
N VAL A 205 16.41 14.68 5.24
CA VAL A 205 15.63 15.89 4.91
C VAL A 205 14.17 15.49 4.72
N ALA A 206 13.26 16.15 5.45
CA ALA A 206 11.83 15.96 5.30
C ALA A 206 11.22 17.08 4.43
N TYR A 207 10.53 16.70 3.37
CA TYR A 207 9.71 17.60 2.56
C TYR A 207 8.27 17.68 3.11
N LEU A 208 7.74 16.53 3.57
CA LEU A 208 6.44 16.40 4.21
C LEU A 208 6.58 16.20 5.73
N SER A 209 5.63 16.74 6.48
CA SER A 209 5.55 16.59 7.94
C SER A 209 4.14 16.93 8.43
N PRO A 210 3.77 16.65 9.70
CA PRO A 210 2.51 17.11 10.28
C PRO A 210 2.32 18.63 10.33
N LYS A 211 3.37 19.41 10.04
CA LYS A 211 3.30 20.88 9.98
C LYS A 211 2.71 21.38 8.68
N ASN A 212 2.90 20.65 7.57
CA ASN A 212 2.46 21.05 6.24
C ASN A 212 1.46 20.08 5.59
N VAL A 213 1.17 18.93 6.25
CA VAL A 213 0.16 17.97 5.82
C VAL A 213 -0.86 17.78 6.93
N LYS A 214 -2.13 18.09 6.63
CA LYS A 214 -3.28 17.93 7.54
C LYS A 214 -3.75 16.48 7.62
N ALA A 215 -3.82 15.81 6.46
CA ALA A 215 -4.24 14.42 6.33
C ALA A 215 -3.73 13.83 5.01
N PHE A 216 -3.54 12.52 4.97
CA PHE A 216 -3.29 11.74 3.77
C PHE A 216 -4.49 10.84 3.48
N LEU A 217 -5.02 10.87 2.26
CA LEU A 217 -6.10 10.00 1.80
C LEU A 217 -5.61 9.12 0.67
N GLU A 218 -5.88 7.85 0.78
CA GLU A 218 -5.51 6.88 -0.24
C GLU A 218 -6.73 6.10 -0.72
N LEU A 219 -7.01 6.14 -2.02
CA LEU A 219 -7.91 5.20 -2.65
C LEU A 219 -7.05 4.11 -3.27
N HIS A 220 -7.43 2.86 -3.07
CA HIS A 220 -6.65 1.74 -3.58
C HIS A 220 -7.57 0.59 -4.00
N ILE A 221 -7.13 -0.26 -4.90
CA ILE A 221 -7.78 -1.55 -5.10
C ILE A 221 -7.57 -2.43 -3.86
N GLU A 222 -8.48 -3.34 -3.58
CA GLU A 222 -8.41 -4.20 -2.39
C GLU A 222 -7.18 -5.12 -2.38
N GLN A 223 -6.68 -5.49 -3.56
CA GLN A 223 -5.61 -6.50 -3.78
C GLN A 223 -6.00 -7.93 -3.33
N ALA A 224 -7.28 -8.16 -3.09
CA ALA A 224 -7.86 -9.44 -2.71
C ALA A 224 -9.30 -9.53 -3.25
N PRO A 225 -9.92 -10.72 -3.32
CA PRO A 225 -11.27 -10.89 -3.86
C PRO A 225 -12.39 -10.73 -2.83
N SER A 226 -12.13 -10.30 -1.58
CA SER A 226 -13.13 -10.38 -0.50
C SER A 226 -14.32 -9.45 -0.74
N LEU A 227 -14.12 -8.25 -1.29
CA LEU A 227 -15.23 -7.37 -1.66
C LEU A 227 -16.08 -7.96 -2.79
N ALA A 228 -15.46 -8.61 -3.76
CA ALA A 228 -16.17 -9.29 -4.83
C ALA A 228 -17.03 -10.45 -4.30
N LEU A 229 -16.48 -11.25 -3.37
CA LEU A 229 -17.16 -12.39 -2.76
C LEU A 229 -18.29 -11.95 -1.82
N THR A 230 -18.16 -10.82 -1.14
CA THR A 230 -19.16 -10.28 -0.22
C THR A 230 -20.18 -9.35 -0.88
N GLY A 231 -19.96 -9.00 -2.15
CA GLY A 231 -20.89 -8.17 -2.95
C GLY A 231 -20.76 -6.66 -2.71
N TYR A 232 -19.74 -6.20 -1.94
CA TYR A 232 -19.47 -4.77 -1.77
C TYR A 232 -18.64 -4.23 -2.94
N ALA A 233 -18.99 -3.04 -3.42
CA ALA A 233 -18.19 -2.31 -4.41
C ALA A 233 -17.01 -1.55 -3.75
N LEU A 234 -17.23 -1.12 -2.51
CA LEU A 234 -16.31 -0.26 -1.75
C LEU A 234 -16.20 -0.74 -0.30
N ALA A 235 -15.03 -0.46 0.31
CA ALA A 235 -14.85 -0.53 1.76
C ALA A 235 -14.14 0.72 2.28
N ILE A 236 -14.33 0.99 3.58
CA ILE A 236 -13.54 1.97 4.31
C ILE A 236 -12.42 1.22 5.05
N GLY A 237 -11.18 1.57 4.73
CA GLY A 237 -10.02 0.91 5.28
C GLY A 237 -9.80 1.26 6.75
N THR A 238 -9.49 0.24 7.57
CA THR A 238 -9.27 0.41 9.01
C THR A 238 -7.79 0.50 9.38
N GLY A 239 -6.91 0.09 8.50
CA GLY A 239 -5.46 0.17 8.71
C GLY A 239 -4.68 -0.83 7.87
N VAL A 240 -3.36 -0.79 8.06
CA VAL A 240 -2.36 -1.63 7.39
C VAL A 240 -1.73 -2.55 8.42
N PRO A 241 -1.51 -3.83 8.13
CA PRO A 241 -0.93 -4.76 9.10
C PRO A 241 0.51 -4.41 9.44
N GLY A 242 0.86 -4.60 10.70
CA GLY A 242 2.24 -4.74 11.12
C GLY A 242 2.78 -6.11 10.76
N HIS A 243 4.09 -6.23 10.70
CA HIS A 243 4.73 -7.50 10.37
C HIS A 243 6.10 -7.67 11.02
N PHE A 244 6.51 -8.92 11.13
CA PHE A 244 7.91 -9.29 11.22
C PHE A 244 8.27 -10.27 10.10
N ARG A 245 9.49 -10.12 9.58
CA ARG A 245 10.00 -10.88 8.44
C ARG A 245 11.39 -11.39 8.72
N PHE A 246 11.63 -12.60 8.26
CA PHE A 246 12.95 -13.22 8.22
C PHE A 246 13.24 -13.62 6.77
N PRO A 247 14.00 -12.81 6.02
CA PRO A 247 14.26 -13.08 4.59
C PRO A 247 14.99 -14.40 4.35
N ARG A 248 15.78 -14.83 5.34
CA ARG A 248 16.57 -16.06 5.23
C ARG A 248 16.76 -16.70 6.60
N VAL A 249 15.95 -17.71 6.87
CA VAL A 249 16.11 -18.58 8.04
C VAL A 249 16.83 -19.85 7.63
N LYS A 250 17.79 -20.29 8.41
CA LYS A 250 18.50 -21.55 8.20
C LYS A 250 18.20 -22.52 9.33
N ILE A 251 17.84 -23.77 8.99
CA ILE A 251 17.79 -24.88 9.93
C ILE A 251 19.01 -25.75 9.70
N THR A 252 19.74 -26.05 10.76
CA THR A 252 20.88 -26.95 10.75
C THR A 252 20.56 -28.21 11.54
N GLY A 253 20.65 -29.35 10.89
CA GLY A 253 20.55 -30.70 11.43
C GLY A 253 21.77 -31.50 10.98
N GLU A 254 21.57 -32.79 10.69
CA GLU A 254 22.65 -33.70 10.27
C GLU A 254 22.29 -34.41 8.96
N TYR A 255 23.22 -34.44 8.02
CA TYR A 255 23.12 -35.26 6.82
C TYR A 255 23.27 -36.74 7.17
N GLY A 256 22.42 -37.58 6.60
CA GLY A 256 22.46 -39.02 6.86
C GLY A 256 21.96 -39.84 5.68
N HIS A 257 22.17 -41.15 5.76
CA HIS A 257 21.66 -42.08 4.78
C HIS A 257 20.12 -42.27 4.94
N VAL A 258 19.39 -42.39 3.84
CA VAL A 258 17.92 -42.57 3.82
C VAL A 258 17.41 -43.71 4.72
N GLY A 259 18.20 -44.77 4.89
CA GLY A 259 17.87 -45.89 5.76
C GLY A 259 18.05 -45.65 7.26
N LEU A 260 18.52 -44.44 7.67
CA LEU A 260 18.69 -44.09 9.08
C LEU A 260 17.32 -44.06 9.77
N GLY A 261 17.17 -44.84 10.87
CA GLY A 261 15.92 -44.88 11.62
C GLY A 261 15.53 -43.54 12.22
N ARG A 262 14.23 -43.23 12.30
CA ARG A 262 13.67 -41.93 12.70
C ARG A 262 14.29 -41.33 13.97
N ARG A 263 14.56 -42.14 14.98
CA ARG A 263 15.12 -41.75 16.29
C ARG A 263 16.57 -41.22 16.23
N PHE A 264 17.27 -41.46 15.10
CA PHE A 264 18.64 -41.06 14.88
C PHE A 264 18.78 -39.92 13.87
N ARG A 265 17.65 -39.40 13.38
CA ARG A 265 17.66 -38.31 12.36
C ARG A 265 17.55 -36.95 13.00
N HIS A 266 18.43 -36.07 12.63
CA HIS A 266 18.33 -34.62 12.86
C HIS A 266 17.97 -33.96 11.52
N ASP A 267 16.74 -34.24 11.06
CA ASP A 267 16.25 -33.90 9.71
C ASP A 267 15.77 -32.46 9.64
N ALA A 268 16.55 -31.60 8.98
CA ALA A 268 16.28 -30.16 8.86
C ALA A 268 15.03 -29.88 8.01
N ALA A 269 14.75 -30.68 6.97
CA ALA A 269 13.57 -30.49 6.14
C ALA A 269 12.27 -30.85 6.88
N LEU A 270 12.28 -31.94 7.65
CA LEU A 270 11.13 -32.27 8.50
C LEU A 270 10.92 -31.23 9.63
N ALA A 271 11.97 -30.57 10.09
CA ALA A 271 11.85 -29.47 11.05
C ALA A 271 11.18 -28.25 10.41
N GLY A 272 11.52 -27.89 9.16
CA GLY A 272 10.84 -26.85 8.40
C GLY A 272 9.35 -27.17 8.16
N ALA A 273 9.05 -28.42 7.82
CA ALA A 273 7.66 -28.89 7.66
C ALA A 273 6.87 -28.81 8.98
N ASP A 274 7.44 -29.23 10.12
CA ASP A 274 6.79 -29.12 11.43
C ASP A 274 6.48 -27.65 11.77
N LEU A 275 7.39 -26.71 11.42
CA LEU A 275 7.17 -25.27 11.64
C LEU A 275 6.00 -24.75 10.80
N SER A 276 5.95 -25.08 9.51
CA SER A 276 4.86 -24.62 8.64
C SER A 276 3.50 -25.15 9.11
N VAL A 277 3.40 -26.41 9.50
CA VAL A 277 2.17 -27.01 10.07
C VAL A 277 1.82 -26.37 11.43
N GLY A 278 2.81 -26.06 12.27
CA GLY A 278 2.57 -25.40 13.56
C GLY A 278 2.03 -23.98 13.41
N LEU A 279 2.55 -23.21 12.45
CA LEU A 279 2.04 -21.86 12.15
C LEU A 279 0.67 -21.89 11.46
N ASP A 280 0.41 -22.86 10.59
CA ASP A 280 -0.90 -23.04 9.97
C ASP A 280 -1.97 -23.40 11.03
N ALA A 281 -1.65 -24.27 11.98
CA ALA A 281 -2.54 -24.60 13.08
C ALA A 281 -2.85 -23.38 13.99
N LEU A 282 -1.84 -22.54 14.24
CA LEU A 282 -2.04 -21.27 14.97
C LEU A 282 -2.94 -20.32 14.17
N TRP A 283 -2.77 -20.23 12.86
CA TRP A 283 -3.62 -19.42 11.99
C TRP A 283 -5.08 -19.86 12.04
N GLN A 284 -5.33 -21.16 11.88
CA GLN A 284 -6.69 -21.73 12.00
C GLN A 284 -7.32 -21.42 13.37
N GLN A 285 -6.55 -21.50 14.45
CA GLN A 285 -7.02 -21.13 15.78
C GLN A 285 -7.43 -19.66 15.83
N TRP A 286 -6.59 -18.76 15.33
CA TRP A 286 -6.86 -17.32 15.33
C TRP A 286 -8.08 -16.95 14.47
N GLU A 287 -8.24 -17.59 13.31
CA GLU A 287 -9.45 -17.41 12.48
C GLU A 287 -10.71 -17.85 13.25
N ALA A 288 -10.67 -18.97 13.96
CA ALA A 288 -11.80 -19.41 14.78
C ALA A 288 -12.12 -18.46 15.96
N GLU A 289 -11.12 -17.74 16.46
CA GLU A 289 -11.26 -16.68 17.46
C GLU A 289 -11.67 -15.32 16.87
N GLY A 290 -11.78 -15.19 15.55
CA GLY A 290 -12.05 -13.92 14.84
C GLY A 290 -10.86 -12.96 14.82
N ARG A 291 -9.65 -13.45 15.07
CA ARG A 291 -8.39 -12.68 15.00
C ARG A 291 -7.77 -12.82 13.61
N LEU A 292 -7.29 -11.71 13.08
CA LEU A 292 -6.72 -11.67 11.73
C LEU A 292 -5.20 -11.79 11.78
N MET A 293 -4.65 -12.70 10.99
CA MET A 293 -3.22 -12.81 10.73
C MET A 293 -2.97 -13.28 9.29
N ALA A 294 -1.73 -13.17 8.84
CA ALA A 294 -1.24 -13.82 7.63
C ALA A 294 0.16 -14.38 7.87
N CYS A 295 0.45 -15.53 7.25
CA CYS A 295 1.75 -16.18 7.34
C CYS A 295 2.15 -16.73 5.97
N THR A 296 3.35 -16.40 5.50
CA THR A 296 3.84 -16.85 4.19
C THR A 296 5.28 -17.35 4.28
N PHE A 297 5.50 -18.55 3.73
CA PHE A 297 6.82 -19.07 3.41
C PHE A 297 7.08 -18.83 1.92
N GLY A 298 7.87 -17.81 1.57
CA GLY A 298 8.14 -17.45 0.16
C GLY A 298 9.18 -18.37 -0.48
N GLU A 299 10.28 -18.67 0.23
CA GLU A 299 11.25 -19.71 -0.11
C GLU A 299 11.09 -20.86 0.88
N PHE A 300 11.27 -22.12 0.43
CA PHE A 300 11.15 -23.29 1.29
C PHE A 300 11.91 -24.48 0.66
N GLN A 301 13.20 -24.63 0.99
CA GLN A 301 14.06 -25.55 0.24
C GLN A 301 15.19 -26.18 1.06
N THR A 302 15.61 -27.38 0.65
CA THR A 302 16.86 -28.01 1.09
C THR A 302 18.04 -27.38 0.34
N ASN A 303 19.27 -27.58 0.84
CA ASN A 303 20.47 -27.09 0.17
C ASN A 303 20.67 -27.80 -1.20
N PRO A 304 20.55 -27.09 -2.35
CA PRO A 304 20.63 -27.72 -3.68
C PRO A 304 21.99 -28.34 -3.99
N ALA A 305 23.07 -27.89 -3.35
CA ALA A 305 24.40 -28.45 -3.57
C ALA A 305 24.61 -29.79 -2.84
N ARG A 306 23.74 -30.18 -1.91
CA ARG A 306 23.94 -31.32 -1.02
C ARG A 306 22.71 -32.22 -0.88
N HIS A 307 21.56 -31.87 -1.46
CA HIS A 307 20.36 -32.69 -1.39
C HIS A 307 20.41 -33.88 -2.36
N GLY A 308 19.68 -34.93 -2.07
CA GLY A 308 19.55 -36.10 -2.94
C GLY A 308 18.49 -37.07 -2.41
N MET A 309 17.96 -37.92 -3.31
CA MET A 309 16.85 -38.82 -3.00
C MET A 309 17.17 -39.77 -1.82
N THR A 310 18.43 -40.12 -1.62
CA THR A 310 18.87 -41.07 -0.60
C THR A 310 19.57 -40.41 0.60
N ILE A 311 19.42 -39.10 0.74
CA ILE A 311 20.10 -38.31 1.77
C ILE A 311 19.05 -37.64 2.69
N VAL A 312 19.17 -37.83 4.00
CA VAL A 312 18.47 -37.03 5.00
C VAL A 312 19.03 -35.61 4.97
N PRO A 313 18.22 -34.57 4.74
CA PRO A 313 18.74 -33.19 4.65
C PRO A 313 19.24 -32.68 6.00
N GLY A 314 20.52 -32.30 6.05
CA GLY A 314 21.14 -31.67 7.22
C GLY A 314 21.02 -30.12 7.20
N GLU A 315 20.55 -29.55 6.12
CA GLU A 315 20.29 -28.11 5.99
C GLU A 315 18.98 -27.85 5.28
N PHE A 316 18.24 -26.84 5.78
CA PHE A 316 17.01 -26.36 5.18
C PHE A 316 16.95 -24.84 5.31
N GLN A 317 16.44 -24.15 4.29
CA GLN A 317 16.30 -22.70 4.26
C GLN A 317 14.86 -22.30 3.91
N PHE A 318 14.41 -21.20 4.50
CA PHE A 318 13.11 -20.61 4.17
C PHE A 318 13.12 -19.10 4.42
N SER A 319 12.19 -18.39 3.78
CA SER A 319 11.81 -17.03 4.13
C SER A 319 10.45 -17.05 4.83
N LEU A 320 10.24 -16.13 5.77
CA LEU A 320 9.02 -16.05 6.57
C LEU A 320 8.53 -14.60 6.66
N ASP A 321 7.28 -14.36 6.29
CA ASP A 321 6.53 -13.12 6.53
C ASP A 321 5.32 -13.44 7.42
N VAL A 322 5.20 -12.77 8.58
CA VAL A 322 4.06 -12.91 9.49
C VAL A 322 3.48 -11.54 9.76
N ARG A 323 2.16 -11.42 9.65
CA ARG A 323 1.42 -10.16 9.76
C ARG A 323 0.26 -10.27 10.73
N ALA A 324 -0.05 -9.15 11.42
CA ALA A 324 -1.27 -8.98 12.21
C ALA A 324 -1.70 -7.50 12.22
N TYR A 325 -2.91 -7.23 12.72
CA TYR A 325 -3.57 -5.93 12.65
C TYR A 325 -3.59 -5.18 14.00
N ASP A 326 -2.91 -5.72 15.00
CA ASP A 326 -2.62 -5.06 16.27
C ASP A 326 -1.17 -5.33 16.68
N ASP A 327 -0.48 -4.33 17.26
CA ASP A 327 0.92 -4.48 17.67
C ASP A 327 1.09 -5.54 18.80
N ALA A 328 0.09 -5.73 19.65
CA ALA A 328 0.09 -6.78 20.67
C ALA A 328 -0.01 -8.17 19.99
N ASP A 329 -0.84 -8.29 18.96
CA ASP A 329 -0.97 -9.52 18.17
C ASP A 329 0.33 -9.86 17.42
N VAL A 330 1.01 -8.86 16.85
CA VAL A 330 2.33 -9.05 16.22
C VAL A 330 3.34 -9.60 17.23
N ALA A 331 3.36 -9.05 18.45
CA ALA A 331 4.26 -9.50 19.51
C ALA A 331 3.91 -10.92 20.01
N GLU A 332 2.62 -11.23 20.14
CA GLU A 332 2.14 -12.57 20.53
C GLU A 332 2.51 -13.62 19.47
N LEU A 333 2.34 -13.32 18.18
CA LEU A 333 2.74 -14.21 17.07
C LEU A 333 4.25 -14.49 17.08
N GLU A 334 5.06 -13.47 17.34
CA GLU A 334 6.51 -13.65 17.42
C GLU A 334 6.90 -14.55 18.61
N GLN A 335 6.23 -14.40 19.75
CA GLN A 335 6.44 -15.27 20.90
C GLN A 335 5.96 -16.72 20.63
N ALA A 336 4.81 -16.88 19.98
CA ALA A 336 4.30 -18.18 19.58
C ALA A 336 5.25 -18.89 18.60
N LEU A 337 5.77 -18.15 17.59
CA LEU A 337 6.80 -18.66 16.68
C LEU A 337 8.00 -19.22 17.44
N MET A 338 8.56 -18.44 18.39
CA MET A 338 9.74 -18.89 19.16
C MET A 338 9.43 -20.09 20.05
N THR A 339 8.20 -20.20 20.56
CA THR A 339 7.75 -21.36 21.33
C THR A 339 7.69 -22.61 20.46
N ILE A 340 7.09 -22.52 19.27
CA ILE A 340 7.00 -23.64 18.31
C ILE A 340 8.42 -24.06 17.89
N VAL A 341 9.30 -23.11 17.59
CA VAL A 341 10.70 -23.38 17.23
C VAL A 341 11.43 -24.15 18.34
N GLY A 342 11.31 -23.70 19.59
CA GLY A 342 11.95 -24.39 20.73
C GLY A 342 11.47 -25.83 20.88
N GLN A 343 10.18 -26.10 20.69
CA GLN A 343 9.63 -27.47 20.70
C GLN A 343 10.19 -28.34 19.57
N ILE A 344 10.34 -27.75 18.36
CA ILE A 344 10.88 -28.46 17.20
C ILE A 344 12.37 -28.74 17.39
N GLU A 345 13.16 -27.77 17.87
CA GLU A 345 14.58 -27.97 18.18
C GLU A 345 14.79 -29.13 19.14
N GLN A 346 14.01 -29.16 20.24
CA GLN A 346 14.07 -30.27 21.21
C GLN A 346 13.64 -31.60 20.61
N LYS A 347 12.54 -31.61 19.86
CA LYS A 347 11.96 -32.84 19.27
C LYS A 347 12.86 -33.48 18.21
N ARG A 348 13.54 -32.63 17.39
CA ARG A 348 14.28 -33.08 16.21
C ARG A 348 15.80 -32.97 16.34
N GLY A 349 16.31 -32.33 17.38
CA GLY A 349 17.75 -32.16 17.59
C GLY A 349 18.40 -31.26 16.54
N VAL A 350 17.67 -30.26 16.04
CA VAL A 350 18.14 -29.27 15.05
C VAL A 350 18.32 -27.91 15.69
N LYS A 351 18.88 -26.94 14.92
CA LYS A 351 19.01 -25.54 15.32
C LYS A 351 18.48 -24.62 14.26
N PHE A 352 17.72 -23.59 14.70
CA PHE A 352 17.23 -22.52 13.85
C PHE A 352 18.14 -21.28 14.00
N ASP A 353 18.50 -20.67 12.86
CA ASP A 353 19.16 -19.37 12.76
C ASP A 353 18.27 -18.46 11.92
N PHE A 354 17.66 -17.48 12.56
CA PHE A 354 16.73 -16.55 11.92
C PHE A 354 17.43 -15.44 11.14
N GLY A 355 18.72 -15.21 11.36
CA GLY A 355 19.46 -14.16 10.67
C GLY A 355 18.88 -12.76 10.91
N VAL A 356 18.77 -11.96 9.84
CA VAL A 356 18.28 -10.57 9.92
C VAL A 356 16.76 -10.54 10.04
N ARG A 357 16.26 -9.77 11.02
CA ARG A 357 14.84 -9.48 11.22
C ARG A 357 14.49 -8.11 10.65
N ALA A 358 13.46 -8.04 9.80
CA ALA A 358 12.80 -6.81 9.42
C ALA A 358 11.41 -6.75 10.07
N SER A 359 10.90 -5.55 10.36
CA SER A 359 9.55 -5.40 10.92
C SER A 359 8.97 -4.03 10.64
N SER A 360 7.64 -3.92 10.63
CA SER A 360 6.90 -2.68 10.71
C SER A 360 5.83 -2.74 11.79
N LYS A 361 5.47 -1.58 12.32
CA LYS A 361 4.33 -1.44 13.22
C LYS A 361 3.02 -1.46 12.44
N VAL A 362 1.94 -1.77 13.12
CA VAL A 362 0.58 -1.60 12.60
C VAL A 362 0.32 -0.12 12.37
N ALA A 363 -0.21 0.22 11.19
CA ALA A 363 -0.67 1.57 10.90
C ALA A 363 -2.20 1.60 10.94
N LYS A 364 -2.78 2.14 12.01
CA LYS A 364 -4.25 2.27 12.15
C LYS A 364 -4.71 3.54 11.45
N ALA A 365 -5.72 3.43 10.58
CA ALA A 365 -6.36 4.59 9.98
C ALA A 365 -6.93 5.51 11.08
N ASP A 366 -6.93 6.82 10.84
CA ASP A 366 -7.45 7.78 11.82
C ASP A 366 -8.95 7.54 12.04
N PRO A 367 -9.40 7.30 13.29
CA PRO A 367 -10.79 6.94 13.57
C PRO A 367 -11.78 8.05 13.19
N ILE A 368 -11.35 9.32 13.24
CA ILE A 368 -12.19 10.47 12.85
C ILE A 368 -12.36 10.48 11.34
N ILE A 369 -11.26 10.37 10.59
CA ILE A 369 -11.30 10.33 9.10
C ILE A 369 -12.09 9.11 8.63
N THR A 370 -11.86 7.94 9.24
CA THR A 370 -12.58 6.70 8.91
C THR A 370 -14.09 6.87 9.12
N GLN A 371 -14.52 7.46 10.23
CA GLN A 371 -15.95 7.74 10.47
C GLN A 371 -16.51 8.77 9.48
N GLN A 372 -15.76 9.83 9.20
CA GLN A 372 -16.16 10.84 8.21
C GLN A 372 -16.32 10.25 6.80
N LEU A 373 -15.45 9.31 6.39
CA LEU A 373 -15.57 8.60 5.11
C LEU A 373 -16.83 7.73 5.05
N ARG A 374 -17.17 7.02 6.15
CA ARG A 374 -18.46 6.27 6.24
C ARG A 374 -19.65 7.21 6.12
N ASP A 375 -19.61 8.35 6.81
CA ASP A 375 -20.69 9.35 6.75
C ASP A 375 -20.81 9.92 5.32
N CYS A 376 -19.68 10.12 4.61
CA CYS A 376 -19.69 10.53 3.20
C CYS A 376 -20.36 9.47 2.32
N ALA A 377 -19.99 8.20 2.45
CA ALA A 377 -20.59 7.10 1.71
C ALA A 377 -22.10 7.01 1.98
N GLN A 378 -22.53 7.12 3.24
CA GLN A 378 -23.93 7.12 3.63
C GLN A 378 -24.72 8.28 2.98
N ARG A 379 -24.16 9.50 3.02
CA ARG A 379 -24.77 10.67 2.36
C ARG A 379 -24.95 10.50 0.85
N LEU A 380 -24.03 9.77 0.22
CA LEU A 380 -24.08 9.44 -1.21
C LEU A 380 -24.93 8.20 -1.51
N SER A 381 -25.62 7.62 -0.51
CA SER A 381 -26.42 6.40 -0.61
C SER A 381 -25.60 5.20 -1.14
N MET A 382 -24.36 5.08 -0.67
CA MET A 382 -23.46 3.98 -0.98
C MET A 382 -23.32 3.04 0.23
N THR A 383 -23.40 1.75 -0.02
CA THR A 383 -23.16 0.72 0.99
C THR A 383 -21.67 0.39 1.03
N VAL A 384 -21.08 0.49 2.20
CA VAL A 384 -19.67 0.16 2.44
C VAL A 384 -19.53 -0.76 3.64
N CYS A 385 -18.45 -1.53 3.70
CA CYS A 385 -18.03 -2.26 4.89
C CYS A 385 -16.70 -1.71 5.40
N ASP A 386 -16.31 -2.12 6.59
CA ASP A 386 -14.95 -1.90 7.10
C ASP A 386 -14.04 -3.02 6.61
N LEU A 387 -12.83 -2.66 6.22
CA LEU A 387 -11.85 -3.62 5.73
C LEU A 387 -10.44 -3.28 6.23
N PRO A 388 -9.79 -4.16 7.00
CA PRO A 388 -8.36 -4.07 7.20
C PRO A 388 -7.65 -4.41 5.88
N SER A 389 -6.63 -3.64 5.51
CA SER A 389 -5.91 -3.89 4.25
C SER A 389 -5.21 -5.25 4.28
N PRO A 390 -5.34 -6.09 3.26
CA PRO A 390 -4.54 -7.32 3.16
C PRO A 390 -3.05 -7.03 2.85
N ALA A 391 -2.77 -5.85 2.30
CA ALA A 391 -1.44 -5.43 1.89
C ALA A 391 -0.92 -4.23 2.71
N SER A 392 0.32 -3.88 2.45
CA SER A 392 0.93 -2.67 3.02
C SER A 392 0.92 -1.54 1.98
N HIS A 393 0.79 -0.28 2.43
CA HIS A 393 0.64 0.91 1.58
C HIS A 393 1.46 2.08 2.08
N ASP A 394 1.66 3.10 1.25
CA ASP A 394 2.35 4.35 1.60
C ASP A 394 1.76 5.03 2.84
N SER A 395 0.45 4.88 3.08
CA SER A 395 -0.24 5.36 4.29
C SER A 395 0.43 4.93 5.59
N ALA A 396 1.11 3.76 5.60
CA ALA A 396 1.87 3.31 6.77
C ALA A 396 3.06 4.25 7.07
N ALA A 397 3.72 4.79 6.05
CA ALA A 397 4.80 5.76 6.22
C ALA A 397 4.28 7.09 6.74
N PHE A 398 3.13 7.56 6.24
CA PHE A 398 2.47 8.78 6.75
C PHE A 398 2.05 8.62 8.21
N CYS A 399 1.44 7.49 8.58
CA CYS A 399 1.07 7.17 9.95
C CYS A 399 2.30 7.19 10.88
N ALA A 400 3.39 6.54 10.48
CA ALA A 400 4.63 6.49 11.25
C ALA A 400 5.25 7.88 11.47
N ALA A 401 5.01 8.83 10.55
CA ALA A 401 5.42 10.23 10.67
C ALA A 401 4.43 11.11 11.45
N GLY A 402 3.33 10.54 11.99
CA GLY A 402 2.33 11.25 12.77
C GLY A 402 1.31 12.03 11.93
N ILE A 403 1.18 11.71 10.65
CA ILE A 403 0.16 12.29 9.77
C ILE A 403 -1.06 11.36 9.75
N PRO A 404 -2.27 11.85 10.13
CA PRO A 404 -3.48 11.05 10.08
C PRO A 404 -3.83 10.67 8.64
N PHE A 405 -4.35 9.45 8.46
CA PHE A 405 -4.71 8.97 7.12
C PHE A 405 -6.06 8.25 7.12
N GLY A 406 -6.64 8.15 5.91
CA GLY A 406 -7.84 7.38 5.64
C GLY A 406 -7.77 6.65 4.31
N PHE A 407 -8.47 5.50 4.23
CA PHE A 407 -8.54 4.65 3.04
C PHE A 407 -9.94 4.53 2.48
N VAL A 408 -10.02 4.42 1.16
CA VAL A 408 -11.18 3.87 0.44
C VAL A 408 -10.69 2.74 -0.45
N PHE A 409 -11.14 1.52 -0.19
CA PHE A 409 -10.85 0.35 -1.03
C PHE A 409 -11.92 0.14 -2.09
N ILE A 410 -11.46 -0.28 -3.28
CA ILE A 410 -12.30 -0.61 -4.42
C ILE A 410 -12.21 -2.10 -4.69
N ARG A 411 -13.34 -2.71 -5.00
CA ARG A 411 -13.44 -4.10 -5.39
C ARG A 411 -12.46 -4.46 -6.51
N ASN A 412 -11.74 -5.55 -6.30
CA ASN A 412 -10.73 -6.07 -7.19
C ASN A 412 -10.88 -7.61 -7.27
N PRO A 413 -11.72 -8.13 -8.17
CA PRO A 413 -12.16 -9.52 -8.14
C PRO A 413 -11.04 -10.54 -8.33
N ASN A 414 -10.01 -10.18 -9.08
CA ASN A 414 -8.91 -11.08 -9.40
C ASN A 414 -7.68 -10.93 -8.49
N GLY A 415 -7.70 -9.99 -7.53
CA GLY A 415 -6.51 -9.64 -6.75
C GLY A 415 -5.52 -8.80 -7.55
N SER A 416 -4.27 -8.67 -7.07
CA SER A 416 -3.23 -7.84 -7.67
C SER A 416 -1.90 -8.57 -7.85
N HIS A 417 -0.88 -7.89 -8.36
CA HIS A 417 0.47 -8.39 -8.67
C HIS A 417 0.52 -9.43 -9.79
N HIS A 418 -0.44 -9.39 -10.69
CA HIS A 418 -0.48 -10.25 -11.89
C HIS A 418 -1.23 -9.57 -13.04
N PRO A 419 -1.05 -10.03 -14.30
CA PRO A 419 -1.56 -9.35 -15.49
C PRO A 419 -3.10 -9.34 -15.62
N ASP A 420 -3.80 -10.21 -14.91
CA ASP A 420 -5.26 -10.34 -14.97
C ASP A 420 -5.96 -9.54 -13.85
N GLU A 421 -5.26 -8.58 -13.23
CA GLU A 421 -5.81 -7.61 -12.28
C GLU A 421 -6.95 -6.82 -12.93
N GLU A 422 -8.05 -6.66 -12.21
CA GLU A 422 -9.27 -6.04 -12.72
C GLU A 422 -9.85 -5.04 -11.71
N MET A 423 -10.37 -3.94 -12.22
CA MET A 423 -11.11 -2.92 -11.47
C MET A 423 -12.21 -2.33 -12.35
N SER A 424 -13.42 -2.20 -11.81
CA SER A 424 -14.52 -1.49 -12.46
C SER A 424 -14.32 0.03 -12.39
N ILE A 425 -14.39 0.72 -13.53
CA ILE A 425 -14.37 2.19 -13.56
C ILE A 425 -15.58 2.79 -12.83
N ASP A 426 -16.73 2.13 -12.83
CA ASP A 426 -17.89 2.59 -12.06
C ASP A 426 -17.64 2.51 -10.56
N ASP A 427 -17.05 1.42 -10.06
CA ASP A 427 -16.67 1.29 -8.65
C ASP A 427 -15.58 2.31 -8.26
N PHE A 428 -14.60 2.51 -9.13
CA PHE A 428 -13.56 3.53 -8.97
C PHE A 428 -14.17 4.94 -8.82
N LEU A 429 -15.11 5.32 -9.69
CA LEU A 429 -15.78 6.61 -9.60
C LEU A 429 -16.66 6.75 -8.36
N GLN A 430 -17.27 5.66 -7.88
CA GLN A 430 -17.98 5.68 -6.62
C GLN A 430 -17.04 5.95 -5.45
N GLY A 431 -15.92 5.25 -5.35
CA GLY A 431 -14.88 5.51 -4.34
C GLY A 431 -14.32 6.93 -4.43
N THR A 432 -14.04 7.40 -5.65
CA THR A 432 -13.60 8.78 -5.90
C THR A 432 -14.66 9.79 -5.45
N ALA A 433 -15.95 9.50 -5.61
CA ALA A 433 -17.01 10.39 -5.13
C ALA A 433 -17.04 10.49 -3.60
N VAL A 434 -16.73 9.39 -2.87
CA VAL A 434 -16.60 9.42 -1.40
C VAL A 434 -15.44 10.33 -0.98
N LEU A 435 -14.29 10.22 -1.61
CA LEU A 435 -13.15 11.11 -1.35
C LEU A 435 -13.47 12.57 -1.69
N THR A 436 -14.12 12.83 -2.84
CA THR A 436 -14.50 14.17 -3.27
C THR A 436 -15.46 14.82 -2.27
N GLU A 437 -16.44 14.04 -1.77
CA GLU A 437 -17.37 14.49 -0.73
C GLU A 437 -16.67 14.81 0.58
N TRP A 438 -15.69 13.98 0.98
CA TRP A 438 -14.87 14.23 2.17
C TRP A 438 -14.06 15.53 2.02
N LEU A 439 -13.40 15.74 0.89
CA LEU A 439 -12.67 16.97 0.59
C LEU A 439 -13.55 18.21 0.69
N ALA A 440 -14.73 18.16 0.08
CA ALA A 440 -15.66 19.28 0.07
C ALA A 440 -16.21 19.66 1.45
N THR A 441 -16.14 18.73 2.40
CA THR A 441 -16.67 18.95 3.76
C THR A 441 -15.57 19.26 4.79
N HIS A 442 -14.31 18.91 4.50
CA HIS A 442 -13.20 18.98 5.46
C HIS A 442 -11.94 19.72 4.91
N GLY A 443 -11.93 20.02 3.62
CA GLY A 443 -10.86 20.76 2.94
C GLY A 443 -10.87 22.27 3.08
#